data_39f7290300a15227d63da9eafa4dd754
#
_entry.id   39f7290300a15227d63da9eafa4dd754
#
_cell.length_a   1.000
_cell.length_b   1.000
_cell.length_c   1.000
_cell.angle_alpha   90.00
_cell.angle_beta   90.00
_cell.angle_gamma   90.00
#
_symmetry.space_group_name_H-M   'P 1'
#
loop_
_entity.id
_entity.type
_entity.pdbx_description
1 polymer ?
#
loop_
_entity_poly.entity_id
_entity_poly.type
_entity_poly.pdbx_seq_one_letter_code
_entity_poly.pdbx_strand_id
1 'polypeptide(L)'
;MINGTLDLHTFHPSDVKALVPDYLIECKKIGIYDVRIIHGKGTGVLRGIVHSVLSELSYVAHFQLAGESEGAWGATLVTLKRIASP
;
A
#
# COMPACT_ATOMS: atom_id res chain seq x y z
N MET A 1 15.51 -0.75 3.85
CA MET A 1 15.01 0.17 4.89
C MET A 1 13.59 0.60 4.56
N ILE A 2 12.71 0.59 5.55
CA ILE A 2 11.31 0.98 5.35
C ILE A 2 11.21 2.49 5.37
N ASN A 3 10.70 3.06 4.28
CA ASN A 3 10.60 4.51 4.13
C ASN A 3 9.19 4.99 3.75
N GLY A 4 8.20 4.11 3.76
CA GLY A 4 6.84 4.47 3.38
C GLY A 4 6.52 4.27 1.90
N THR A 5 7.47 3.77 1.13
CA THR A 5 7.23 3.46 -0.29
C THR A 5 7.56 2.00 -0.55
N LEU A 6 6.58 1.26 -1.07
CA LEU A 6 6.73 -0.14 -1.43
C LEU A 6 6.56 -0.27 -2.95
N ASP A 7 7.63 -0.63 -3.63
CA ASP A 7 7.61 -0.82 -5.09
C ASP A 7 7.44 -2.30 -5.40
N LEU A 8 6.35 -2.64 -6.04
CA LEU A 8 5.97 -4.03 -6.33
C LEU A 8 6.41 -4.53 -7.70
N HIS A 9 7.08 -3.69 -8.50
CA HIS A 9 7.32 -4.06 -9.90
C HIS A 9 8.20 -5.31 -10.08
N THR A 10 9.00 -5.66 -9.09
CA THR A 10 9.87 -6.85 -9.15
C THR A 10 9.25 -8.06 -8.44
N PHE A 11 8.08 -7.90 -7.83
CA PHE A 11 7.44 -8.98 -7.08
C PHE A 11 6.42 -9.71 -7.92
N HIS A 12 6.30 -11.01 -7.70
CA HIS A 12 5.29 -11.82 -8.35
C HIS A 12 3.91 -11.52 -7.75
N PRO A 13 2.84 -11.50 -8.57
CA PRO A 13 1.50 -11.24 -8.02
C PRO A 13 1.11 -12.14 -6.85
N SER A 14 1.55 -13.41 -6.86
CA SER A 14 1.23 -14.33 -5.77
C SER A 14 1.87 -13.94 -4.44
N ASP A 15 2.94 -13.14 -4.47
CA ASP A 15 3.63 -12.72 -3.25
C ASP A 15 3.04 -11.45 -2.65
N VAL A 16 2.30 -10.69 -3.44
CA VAL A 16 1.81 -9.38 -3.04
C VAL A 16 0.81 -9.47 -1.89
N LYS A 17 -0.02 -10.50 -1.87
CA LYS A 17 -1.03 -10.69 -0.83
C LYS A 17 -0.43 -10.76 0.58
N ALA A 18 0.73 -11.39 0.72
CA ALA A 18 1.40 -11.50 2.00
C ALA A 18 2.30 -10.29 2.25
N LEU A 19 2.95 -9.80 1.22
CA LEU A 19 3.92 -8.70 1.33
C LEU A 19 3.28 -7.39 1.77
N VAL A 20 2.13 -7.03 1.21
CA VAL A 20 1.50 -5.75 1.51
C VAL A 20 1.12 -5.61 2.98
N PRO A 21 0.40 -6.57 3.59
CA PRO A 21 0.08 -6.45 5.01
C PRO A 21 1.33 -6.36 5.89
N ASP A 22 2.33 -7.19 5.60
CA ASP A 22 3.56 -7.20 6.39
C ASP A 22 4.28 -5.86 6.33
N TYR A 23 4.37 -5.27 5.14
CA TYR A 23 5.02 -3.98 4.97
C TYR A 23 4.27 -2.88 5.74
N LEU A 24 2.94 -2.87 5.64
CA LEU A 24 2.13 -1.86 6.32
C LEU A 24 2.26 -1.95 7.84
N ILE A 25 2.30 -3.17 8.38
CA ILE A 25 2.50 -3.37 9.80
C ILE A 25 3.85 -2.81 10.24
N GLU A 26 4.91 -3.06 9.46
CA GLU A 26 6.24 -2.53 9.78
C GLU A 26 6.28 -1.01 9.70
N CYS A 27 5.60 -0.42 8.71
CA CYS A 27 5.48 1.03 8.63
C CYS A 27 4.83 1.59 9.90
N LYS A 28 3.74 0.97 10.33
CA LYS A 28 3.00 1.42 11.49
C LYS A 28 3.85 1.36 12.75
N LYS A 29 4.66 0.30 12.90
CA LYS A 29 5.55 0.14 14.05
C LYS A 29 6.55 1.28 14.20
N ILE A 30 7.00 1.85 13.09
CA ILE A 30 7.99 2.92 13.11
C ILE A 30 7.37 4.31 12.91
N GLY A 31 6.05 4.41 12.99
CA GLY A 31 5.36 5.70 12.93
C GLY A 31 5.10 6.24 11.54
N ILE A 32 5.17 5.42 10.52
CA ILE A 32 4.84 5.81 9.16
C ILE A 32 3.39 5.41 8.88
N TYR A 33 2.53 6.39 8.70
CA TYR A 33 1.09 6.18 8.50
C TYR A 33 0.61 6.51 7.10
N ASP A 34 1.42 7.19 6.30
CA ASP A 34 1.12 7.47 4.91
C ASP A 34 2.08 6.67 4.05
N VAL A 35 1.55 5.73 3.28
CA VAL A 35 2.36 4.78 2.52
C VAL A 35 1.98 4.85 1.05
N ARG A 36 2.99 4.76 0.20
CA ARG A 36 2.80 4.69 -1.25
C ARG A 36 3.14 3.27 -1.70
N ILE A 37 2.22 2.63 -2.40
CA ILE A 37 2.44 1.32 -2.99
C ILE A 37 2.45 1.46 -4.49
N ILE A 38 3.61 1.21 -5.10
CA ILE A 38 3.78 1.33 -6.54
C ILE A 38 3.51 -0.02 -7.17
N HIS A 39 2.39 -0.13 -7.91
CA HIS A 39 1.99 -1.36 -8.58
C HIS A 39 2.12 -1.27 -10.10
N GLY A 40 2.41 -0.09 -10.61
CA GLY A 40 2.51 0.14 -12.04
C GLY A 40 1.16 0.35 -12.70
N LYS A 41 1.20 0.78 -13.95
CA LYS A 41 -0.01 1.06 -14.71
C LYS A 41 -0.54 -0.15 -15.50
N GLY A 42 0.31 -1.08 -15.79
CA GLY A 42 0.09 -2.29 -16.59
C GLY A 42 -1.36 -2.72 -16.85
N THR A 43 -1.63 -4.00 -16.68
CA THR A 43 -2.97 -4.55 -16.92
C THR A 43 -3.95 -4.30 -15.78
N GLY A 44 -3.46 -3.78 -14.66
CA GLY A 44 -4.28 -3.58 -13.46
C GLY A 44 -4.33 -4.79 -12.54
N VAL A 45 -3.61 -5.86 -12.85
CA VAL A 45 -3.62 -7.06 -12.00
C VAL A 45 -3.08 -6.77 -10.61
N LEU A 46 -1.90 -6.17 -10.52
CA LEU A 46 -1.30 -5.83 -9.21
C LEU A 46 -2.15 -4.80 -8.48
N ARG A 47 -2.65 -3.80 -9.18
CA ARG A 47 -3.53 -2.80 -8.58
C ARG A 47 -4.76 -3.46 -7.95
N GLY A 48 -5.39 -4.37 -8.68
CA GLY A 48 -6.56 -5.08 -8.19
C GLY A 48 -6.26 -5.89 -6.94
N ILE A 49 -5.12 -6.58 -6.91
CA ILE A 49 -4.71 -7.36 -5.75
C ILE A 49 -4.47 -6.43 -4.55
N VAL A 50 -3.75 -5.34 -4.77
CA VAL A 50 -3.46 -4.38 -3.71
C VAL A 50 -4.75 -3.82 -3.12
N HIS A 51 -5.66 -3.35 -3.96
CA HIS A 51 -6.92 -2.78 -3.49
C HIS A 51 -7.79 -3.81 -2.75
N SER A 52 -7.80 -5.04 -3.23
CA SER A 52 -8.53 -6.12 -2.56
C SER A 52 -7.96 -6.37 -1.16
N VAL A 53 -6.64 -6.46 -1.05
CA VAL A 53 -5.97 -6.66 0.24
C VAL A 53 -6.25 -5.49 1.18
N LEU A 54 -6.08 -4.26 0.70
CA LEU A 54 -6.28 -3.07 1.53
C LEU A 54 -7.69 -2.98 2.08
N SER A 55 -8.69 -3.37 1.28
CA SER A 55 -10.09 -3.29 1.71
C SER A 55 -10.42 -4.26 2.84
N GLU A 56 -9.59 -5.28 3.05
CA GLU A 56 -9.80 -6.26 4.10
C GLU A 56 -9.02 -5.97 5.38
N LEU A 57 -8.11 -4.98 5.36
CA LEU A 57 -7.26 -4.70 6.51
C LEU A 57 -7.91 -3.65 7.42
N SER A 58 -8.18 -4.06 8.66
CA SER A 58 -8.87 -3.19 9.62
C SER A 58 -8.06 -1.96 10.01
N TYR A 59 -6.73 -2.02 9.88
CA TYR A 59 -5.87 -0.90 10.26
C TYR A 59 -5.61 0.08 9.11
N VAL A 60 -6.22 -0.13 7.95
CA VAL A 60 -6.18 0.83 6.85
C VAL A 60 -7.36 1.77 7.01
N ALA A 61 -7.08 3.06 7.17
CA ALA A 61 -8.13 4.06 7.31
C ALA A 61 -8.76 4.37 5.96
N HIS A 62 -7.90 4.47 4.93
CA HIS A 62 -8.37 4.83 3.60
C HIS A 62 -7.26 4.63 2.58
N PHE A 63 -7.61 4.42 1.34
CA PHE A 63 -6.65 4.35 0.25
C PHE A 63 -7.28 4.89 -1.03
N GLN A 64 -6.42 5.36 -1.93
CA GLN A 64 -6.87 5.87 -3.22
C GLN A 64 -5.73 5.79 -4.23
N LEU A 65 -6.07 5.76 -5.52
CA LEU A 65 -5.06 5.85 -6.56
C LEU A 65 -4.37 7.20 -6.49
N ALA A 66 -3.07 7.21 -6.72
CA ALA A 66 -2.31 8.45 -6.79
C ALA A 66 -2.74 9.25 -8.02
N GLY A 67 -2.81 10.56 -7.86
CA GLY A 67 -3.10 11.45 -8.97
C GLY A 67 -1.89 11.63 -9.89
N GLU A 68 -2.04 12.41 -10.95
CA GLU A 68 -0.99 12.62 -11.92
C GLU A 68 0.30 13.14 -11.30
N SER A 69 0.19 14.03 -10.33
CA SER A 69 1.35 14.61 -9.67
C SER A 69 2.00 13.67 -8.65
N GLU A 70 1.38 12.52 -8.38
CA GLU A 70 1.79 11.63 -7.28
C GLU A 70 2.10 10.21 -7.74
N GLY A 71 2.31 10.02 -9.02
CA GLY A 71 2.62 8.69 -9.56
C GLY A 71 1.70 8.23 -10.67
N ALA A 72 0.77 9.09 -11.10
CA ALA A 72 -0.01 8.90 -12.33
C ALA A 72 -0.68 7.54 -12.42
N TRP A 73 -1.44 7.14 -11.41
CA TRP A 73 -2.21 5.89 -11.37
C TRP A 73 -1.36 4.61 -11.31
N GLY A 74 -0.04 4.76 -11.33
CA GLY A 74 0.85 3.60 -11.14
C GLY A 74 1.08 3.28 -9.69
N ALA A 75 0.43 3.99 -8.77
CA ALA A 75 0.61 3.82 -7.34
C ALA A 75 -0.71 4.02 -6.60
N THR A 76 -0.78 3.50 -5.38
CA THR A 76 -1.90 3.72 -4.47
C THR A 76 -1.36 4.38 -3.20
N LEU A 77 -2.03 5.42 -2.77
CA LEU A 77 -1.71 6.11 -1.51
C LEU A 77 -2.57 5.52 -0.41
N VAL A 78 -1.93 5.08 0.67
CA VAL A 78 -2.59 4.40 1.78
C VAL A 78 -2.41 5.21 3.04
N THR A 79 -3.49 5.43 3.76
CA THR A 79 -3.44 6.04 5.09
C THR A 79 -3.79 4.99 6.12
N LEU A 80 -2.88 4.78 7.08
CA LEU A 80 -3.08 3.81 8.14
C LEU A 80 -3.72 4.48 9.35
N LYS A 81 -4.54 3.73 10.06
CA LYS A 81 -5.13 4.22 11.31
C LYS A 81 -4.04 4.37 12.35
N ARG A 82 -4.02 5.49 13.04
CA ARG A 82 -3.13 5.67 14.17
C ARG A 82 -3.70 4.90 15.35
N ILE A 83 -2.82 4.41 16.21
CA ILE A 83 -3.26 3.75 17.42
C ILE A 83 -4.02 4.80 18.22
N ALA A 84 -5.30 4.52 18.43
CA ALA A 84 -6.11 5.42 19.25
C ALA A 84 -5.55 5.40 20.67
N SER A 85 -5.33 6.58 21.24
CA SER A 85 -5.00 6.65 22.65
C SER A 85 -6.18 6.14 23.44
N PRO A 86 -5.95 5.27 24.41
CA PRO A 86 -7.06 4.83 25.25
C PRO A 86 -7.67 5.97 26.02
#